data_91ff5bef0f614b38719ebf83be20a4fe
#
_entry.id   91ff5bef0f614b38719ebf83be20a4fe
#
_cell.length_a   1.000
_cell.length_b   1.000
_cell.length_c   1.000
_cell.angle_alpha   90.00
_cell.angle_beta   90.00
_cell.angle_gamma   90.00
#
_symmetry.space_group_name_H-M   'P 1'
#
loop_
_entity.id
_entity.type
_entity.pdbx_description
1 polymer ?
#
loop_
_entity_poly.entity_id
_entity_poly.type
_entity_poly.pdbx_seq_one_letter_code
_entity_poly.pdbx_strand_id
1 'polypeptide(L)'
;CDALAKAIVEGKAAVNQCPVGGAPVGEKIAAIMGVEVSSAEKMVAFVKCKGTCDKAGRQYNYYGIEDCSKITVVPGAGDKACSYGCLGSGSCVKACQFDAIHVVDGVAVVDKEKCVACGQCVAACPRHLIELVPYKAKHLVQCNSHDKGADVKKKCDAGCIGCTLCTKQCEFDAIHMDNNVAVIDYAKCTGCGKCAEKCPSKVIL
;
A
#
# COMPACT_ATOMS: atom_id res chain seq x y z
N CYS A 1 -13.26 2.72 -20.55
CA CYS A 1 -14.52 3.30 -20.08
C CYS A 1 -15.75 2.50 -20.53
N ASP A 2 -15.83 2.04 -21.79
CA ASP A 2 -17.03 1.36 -22.33
C ASP A 2 -17.41 0.06 -21.60
N ALA A 3 -16.41 -0.74 -21.19
CA ALA A 3 -16.66 -1.98 -20.46
C ALA A 3 -17.27 -1.73 -19.08
N LEU A 4 -16.82 -0.66 -18.39
CA LEU A 4 -17.38 -0.27 -17.10
C LEU A 4 -18.80 0.30 -17.26
N ALA A 5 -19.02 1.14 -18.29
CA ALA A 5 -20.33 1.69 -18.58
C ALA A 5 -21.37 0.58 -18.85
N LYS A 6 -21.01 -0.43 -19.66
CA LYS A 6 -21.85 -1.61 -19.88
C LYS A 6 -22.12 -2.39 -18.61
N ALA A 7 -21.09 -2.62 -17.78
CA ALA A 7 -21.25 -3.35 -16.52
C ALA A 7 -22.16 -2.59 -15.51
N ILE A 8 -22.11 -1.25 -15.51
CA ILE A 8 -23.01 -0.43 -14.68
C ILE A 8 -24.46 -0.54 -15.17
N VAL A 9 -24.70 -0.43 -16.48
CA VAL A 9 -26.05 -0.55 -17.05
C VAL A 9 -26.64 -1.94 -16.80
N GLU A 10 -25.82 -2.99 -16.85
CA GLU A 10 -26.20 -4.36 -16.57
C GLU A 10 -26.31 -4.69 -15.06
N GLY A 11 -26.08 -3.73 -14.18
CA GLY A 11 -26.12 -3.92 -12.72
C GLY A 11 -24.97 -4.77 -12.16
N LYS A 12 -23.93 -5.03 -12.95
CA LYS A 12 -22.75 -5.86 -12.57
C LYS A 12 -21.63 -5.04 -11.90
N ALA A 13 -21.68 -3.71 -12.00
CA ALA A 13 -20.69 -2.82 -11.38
C ALA A 13 -21.38 -1.60 -10.77
N ALA A 14 -20.85 -1.13 -9.64
CA ALA A 14 -21.34 0.07 -9.00
C ALA A 14 -20.92 1.34 -9.77
N VAL A 15 -21.78 2.36 -9.77
CA VAL A 15 -21.57 3.63 -10.51
C VAL A 15 -20.32 4.39 -10.06
N ASN A 16 -19.83 4.16 -8.85
CA ASN A 16 -18.66 4.78 -8.26
C ASN A 16 -17.32 4.06 -8.55
N GLN A 17 -17.33 3.01 -9.35
CA GLN A 17 -16.12 2.25 -9.71
C GLN A 17 -15.33 2.83 -10.90
N CYS A 18 -15.60 4.07 -11.31
CA CYS A 18 -14.83 4.72 -12.36
C CYS A 18 -13.39 5.03 -11.90
N PRO A 19 -12.35 4.37 -12.47
CA PRO A 19 -10.97 4.54 -12.00
C PRO A 19 -10.38 5.91 -12.35
N VAL A 20 -10.97 6.63 -13.29
CA VAL A 20 -10.47 7.93 -13.76
C VAL A 20 -11.19 9.09 -13.09
N GLY A 21 -12.50 8.97 -12.87
CA GLY A 21 -13.32 10.07 -12.35
C GLY A 21 -13.61 10.02 -10.86
N GLY A 22 -13.38 8.87 -10.22
CA GLY A 22 -13.64 8.68 -8.79
C GLY A 22 -15.09 8.96 -8.36
N ALA A 23 -15.28 9.25 -7.07
CA ALA A 23 -16.58 9.49 -6.45
C ALA A 23 -17.41 10.62 -7.10
N PRO A 24 -16.84 11.79 -7.50
CA PRO A 24 -17.63 12.88 -8.10
C PRO A 24 -18.29 12.51 -9.42
N VAL A 25 -17.65 11.62 -10.22
CA VAL A 25 -18.25 11.12 -11.47
C VAL A 25 -19.32 10.09 -11.16
N GLY A 26 -19.11 9.25 -10.16
CA GLY A 26 -20.11 8.30 -9.67
C GLY A 26 -21.41 9.02 -9.24
N GLU A 27 -21.32 10.09 -8.48
CA GLU A 27 -22.47 10.92 -8.06
C GLU A 27 -23.24 11.49 -9.25
N LYS A 28 -22.54 12.04 -10.26
CA LYS A 28 -23.16 12.58 -11.47
C LYS A 28 -23.86 11.50 -12.28
N ILE A 29 -23.24 10.33 -12.45
CA ILE A 29 -23.83 9.20 -13.16
C ILE A 29 -25.07 8.70 -12.41
N ALA A 30 -25.00 8.56 -11.09
CA ALA A 30 -26.12 8.14 -10.27
C ALA A 30 -27.31 9.10 -10.33
N ALA A 31 -27.03 10.42 -10.32
CA ALA A 31 -28.08 11.44 -10.49
C ALA A 31 -28.77 11.35 -11.86
N ILE A 32 -28.01 11.02 -12.93
CA ILE A 32 -28.58 10.86 -14.29
C ILE A 32 -29.39 9.56 -14.38
N MET A 33 -28.94 8.48 -13.72
CA MET A 33 -29.58 7.17 -13.78
C MET A 33 -30.71 6.99 -12.75
N GLY A 34 -30.89 7.94 -11.81
CA GLY A 34 -31.88 7.85 -10.72
C GLY A 34 -31.59 6.73 -9.73
N VAL A 35 -30.32 6.33 -9.57
CA VAL A 35 -29.87 5.27 -8.69
C VAL A 35 -29.17 5.89 -7.48
N GLU A 36 -29.44 5.41 -6.26
CA GLU A 36 -28.69 5.84 -5.08
C GLU A 36 -27.23 5.39 -5.18
N VAL A 37 -26.30 6.35 -4.99
CA VAL A 37 -24.89 6.01 -4.82
C VAL A 37 -24.75 5.30 -3.49
N SER A 38 -24.45 4.00 -3.52
CA SER A 38 -23.93 3.37 -2.31
C SER A 38 -22.67 4.16 -1.91
N SER A 39 -22.63 4.67 -0.69
CA SER A 39 -21.49 5.43 -0.16
C SER A 39 -20.28 4.50 -0.03
N ALA A 40 -19.65 4.18 -1.17
CA ALA A 40 -18.42 3.43 -1.15
C ALA A 40 -17.37 4.26 -0.40
N GLU A 41 -16.78 3.68 0.60
CA GLU A 41 -15.74 4.33 1.38
C GLU A 41 -14.60 4.78 0.45
N LYS A 42 -14.19 6.05 0.56
CA LYS A 42 -13.05 6.58 -0.20
C LYS A 42 -11.82 5.72 0.10
N MET A 43 -11.23 5.15 -0.94
CA MET A 43 -9.99 4.37 -0.84
C MET A 43 -8.80 5.20 -1.30
N VAL A 44 -7.61 4.84 -0.83
CA VAL A 44 -6.34 5.43 -1.28
C VAL A 44 -5.27 4.35 -1.39
N ALA A 45 -4.29 4.55 -2.25
CA ALA A 45 -3.13 3.68 -2.32
C ALA A 45 -2.24 3.90 -1.09
N PHE A 46 -1.66 2.81 -0.60
CA PHE A 46 -0.72 2.82 0.52
C PHE A 46 0.47 1.93 0.21
N VAL A 47 1.68 2.38 0.58
CA VAL A 47 2.93 1.64 0.34
C VAL A 47 3.38 0.95 1.63
N LYS A 48 3.43 -0.37 1.63
CA LYS A 48 3.83 -1.20 2.78
C LYS A 48 5.36 -1.27 2.92
N CYS A 49 6.02 -0.13 3.01
CA CYS A 49 7.47 -0.06 3.25
C CYS A 49 7.84 1.24 3.95
N LYS A 50 8.63 1.13 5.02
CA LYS A 50 9.24 2.24 5.76
C LYS A 50 10.78 2.22 5.68
N GLY A 51 11.34 1.29 4.90
CA GLY A 51 12.78 1.11 4.75
C GLY A 51 13.39 2.14 3.82
N THR A 52 13.55 3.37 4.29
CA THR A 52 14.27 4.46 3.64
C THR A 52 15.76 4.13 3.47
N CYS A 53 16.52 4.95 2.74
CA CYS A 53 17.94 4.70 2.47
C CYS A 53 18.79 4.64 3.75
N ASP A 54 18.38 5.33 4.82
CA ASP A 54 19.01 5.34 6.14
C ASP A 54 18.67 4.12 7.00
N LYS A 55 17.52 3.46 6.75
CA LYS A 55 16.99 2.35 7.58
C LYS A 55 17.15 0.98 6.96
N ALA A 56 17.23 0.89 5.65
CA ALA A 56 17.38 -0.37 4.94
C ALA A 56 18.75 -0.47 4.29
N GLY A 57 19.54 -1.48 4.69
CA GLY A 57 20.87 -1.74 4.13
C GLY A 57 20.81 -2.02 2.62
N ARG A 58 21.93 -1.72 1.93
CA ARG A 58 22.16 -2.10 0.54
C ARG A 58 23.21 -3.19 0.47
N GLN A 59 23.08 -4.11 -0.47
CA GLN A 59 24.04 -5.21 -0.69
C GLN A 59 25.14 -4.79 -1.68
N TYR A 60 24.83 -3.92 -2.60
CA TYR A 60 25.71 -3.39 -3.64
C TYR A 60 25.17 -2.09 -4.21
N ASN A 61 25.98 -1.39 -5.00
CA ASN A 61 25.56 -0.24 -5.76
C ASN A 61 24.98 -0.70 -7.11
N TYR A 62 23.74 -0.39 -7.37
CA TYR A 62 23.09 -0.70 -8.64
C TYR A 62 23.35 0.42 -9.65
N TYR A 63 23.90 0.04 -10.82
CA TYR A 63 24.08 0.91 -11.97
C TYR A 63 23.37 0.27 -13.17
N GLY A 64 22.16 0.67 -13.44
CA GLY A 64 21.36 0.08 -14.51
C GLY A 64 20.09 0.87 -14.78
N ILE A 65 19.15 0.23 -15.44
CA ILE A 65 17.86 0.84 -15.81
C ILE A 65 17.05 1.13 -14.56
N GLU A 66 16.67 2.38 -14.35
CA GLU A 66 15.80 2.82 -13.25
C GLU A 66 14.34 2.43 -13.51
N ASP A 67 14.07 1.14 -13.38
CA ASP A 67 12.75 0.54 -13.48
C ASP A 67 12.66 -0.64 -12.52
N CYS A 68 11.67 -0.64 -11.62
CA CYS A 68 11.55 -1.68 -10.60
C CYS A 68 11.40 -3.07 -11.21
N SER A 69 10.72 -3.22 -12.35
CA SER A 69 10.54 -4.51 -13.02
C SER A 69 11.86 -5.06 -13.57
N LYS A 70 12.78 -4.19 -13.98
CA LYS A 70 14.12 -4.58 -14.47
C LYS A 70 15.08 -4.86 -13.32
N ILE A 71 14.93 -4.15 -12.23
CA ILE A 71 15.77 -4.37 -11.02
C ILE A 71 15.43 -5.69 -10.35
N THR A 72 14.20 -6.18 -10.41
CA THR A 72 13.83 -7.47 -9.79
C THR A 72 14.48 -8.70 -10.46
N VAL A 73 15.03 -8.57 -11.67
CA VAL A 73 15.70 -9.70 -12.36
C VAL A 73 17.20 -9.82 -12.05
N VAL A 74 17.79 -8.81 -11.38
CA VAL A 74 19.21 -8.89 -10.98
C VAL A 74 19.39 -9.72 -9.69
N PRO A 75 20.62 -10.18 -9.37
CA PRO A 75 20.88 -10.95 -8.15
C PRO A 75 20.33 -10.27 -6.89
N GLY A 76 19.70 -11.06 -6.01
CA GLY A 76 19.05 -10.55 -4.81
C GLY A 76 17.72 -9.82 -5.06
N ALA A 77 17.22 -9.84 -6.30
CA ALA A 77 16.05 -9.09 -6.75
C ALA A 77 16.16 -7.58 -6.49
N GLY A 78 17.38 -7.03 -6.55
CA GLY A 78 17.70 -5.62 -6.34
C GLY A 78 18.81 -5.40 -5.31
N ASP A 79 19.31 -4.19 -5.24
CA ASP A 79 20.42 -3.78 -4.38
C ASP A 79 20.06 -3.66 -2.88
N LYS A 80 18.78 -3.53 -2.56
CA LYS A 80 18.31 -3.39 -1.18
C LYS A 80 18.39 -4.74 -0.45
N ALA A 81 18.94 -4.75 0.76
CA ALA A 81 19.09 -5.97 1.57
C ALA A 81 17.75 -6.67 1.87
N CYS A 82 16.67 -5.89 2.00
CA CYS A 82 15.32 -6.42 2.14
C CYS A 82 14.72 -6.78 0.78
N SER A 83 14.56 -8.07 0.49
CA SER A 83 13.95 -8.57 -0.76
C SER A 83 12.48 -8.18 -0.94
N TYR A 84 11.81 -7.83 0.14
CA TYR A 84 10.41 -7.39 0.16
C TYR A 84 10.25 -5.87 0.10
N GLY A 85 11.31 -5.09 0.30
CA GLY A 85 11.24 -3.63 0.43
C GLY A 85 11.08 -2.88 -0.90
N CYS A 86 10.68 -1.63 -0.85
CA CYS A 86 10.58 -0.76 -2.01
C CYS A 86 11.96 -0.54 -2.65
N LEU A 87 12.04 -0.70 -3.98
CA LEU A 87 13.28 -0.51 -4.74
C LEU A 87 13.62 0.98 -4.99
N GLY A 88 12.62 1.85 -4.91
CA GLY A 88 12.82 3.29 -5.05
C GLY A 88 13.00 3.80 -6.46
N SER A 89 12.86 2.97 -7.50
CA SER A 89 13.10 3.37 -8.91
C SER A 89 11.86 3.92 -9.63
N GLY A 90 10.76 4.13 -8.92
CA GLY A 90 9.64 4.95 -9.40
C GLY A 90 8.76 4.36 -10.49
N SER A 91 8.70 3.03 -10.73
CA SER A 91 7.76 2.47 -11.71
C SER A 91 6.31 2.81 -11.38
N CYS A 92 5.94 2.84 -10.09
CA CYS A 92 4.63 3.28 -9.62
C CYS A 92 4.38 4.78 -9.85
N VAL A 93 5.43 5.61 -9.79
CA VAL A 93 5.34 7.05 -10.10
C VAL A 93 5.04 7.25 -11.57
N LYS A 94 5.76 6.55 -12.47
CA LYS A 94 5.52 6.60 -13.91
C LYS A 94 4.12 6.12 -14.31
N ALA A 95 3.55 5.18 -13.55
CA ALA A 95 2.19 4.68 -13.77
C ALA A 95 1.09 5.61 -13.25
N CYS A 96 1.41 6.56 -12.37
CA CYS A 96 0.43 7.44 -11.77
C CYS A 96 0.14 8.64 -12.68
N GLN A 97 -1.11 8.77 -13.15
CA GLN A 97 -1.56 9.90 -13.98
C GLN A 97 -1.99 11.13 -13.17
N PHE A 98 -2.04 11.01 -11.84
CA PHE A 98 -2.61 12.03 -10.94
C PHE A 98 -1.55 12.74 -10.11
N ASP A 99 -0.26 12.48 -10.36
CA ASP A 99 0.84 13.03 -9.57
C ASP A 99 0.66 12.79 -8.06
N ALA A 100 0.10 11.64 -7.70
CA ALA A 100 -0.25 11.28 -6.32
C ALA A 100 0.80 10.40 -5.64
N ILE A 101 1.87 10.01 -6.32
CA ILE A 101 2.89 9.12 -5.75
C ILE A 101 4.29 9.60 -6.16
N HIS A 102 5.19 9.70 -5.20
CA HIS A 102 6.57 10.17 -5.38
C HIS A 102 7.54 9.23 -4.67
N VAL A 103 8.81 9.25 -5.06
CA VAL A 103 9.87 8.55 -4.32
C VAL A 103 10.56 9.55 -3.41
N VAL A 104 10.57 9.27 -2.11
CA VAL A 104 11.25 10.05 -1.08
C VAL A 104 12.18 9.12 -0.31
N ASP A 105 13.44 9.47 -0.19
CA ASP A 105 14.48 8.68 0.50
C ASP A 105 14.50 7.19 0.11
N GLY A 106 14.28 6.91 -1.20
CA GLY A 106 14.30 5.54 -1.75
C GLY A 106 13.06 4.70 -1.45
N VAL A 107 11.96 5.32 -1.02
CA VAL A 107 10.65 4.66 -0.81
C VAL A 107 9.55 5.47 -1.49
N ALA A 108 8.61 4.77 -2.13
CA ALA A 108 7.44 5.43 -2.69
C ALA A 108 6.49 5.92 -1.58
N VAL A 109 6.01 7.15 -1.70
CA VAL A 109 5.07 7.80 -0.78
C VAL A 109 3.87 8.28 -1.57
N VAL A 110 2.67 8.07 -1.05
CA VAL A 110 1.40 8.47 -1.69
C VAL A 110 0.83 9.71 -1.02
N ASP A 111 0.49 10.70 -1.83
CA ASP A 111 -0.35 11.83 -1.43
C ASP A 111 -1.82 11.38 -1.43
N LYS A 112 -2.40 11.27 -0.24
CA LYS A 112 -3.77 10.79 -0.04
C LYS A 112 -4.83 11.72 -0.67
N GLU A 113 -4.53 13.03 -0.76
CA GLU A 113 -5.48 14.02 -1.28
C GLU A 113 -5.57 13.95 -2.81
N LYS A 114 -4.44 13.70 -3.48
CA LYS A 114 -4.39 13.55 -4.93
C LYS A 114 -4.79 12.15 -5.40
N CYS A 115 -4.72 11.13 -4.52
CA CYS A 115 -4.96 9.75 -4.89
C CYS A 115 -6.43 9.47 -5.14
N VAL A 116 -6.74 8.95 -6.33
CA VAL A 116 -8.09 8.54 -6.75
C VAL A 116 -8.32 7.03 -6.70
N ALA A 117 -7.42 6.27 -6.09
CA ALA A 117 -7.52 4.81 -5.93
C ALA A 117 -7.66 4.02 -7.26
N CYS A 118 -7.12 4.52 -8.37
CA CYS A 118 -7.24 3.87 -9.68
C CYS A 118 -6.52 2.52 -9.81
N GLY A 119 -5.65 2.15 -8.85
CA GLY A 119 -4.95 0.86 -8.82
C GLY A 119 -3.75 0.73 -9.77
N GLN A 120 -3.43 1.72 -10.61
CA GLN A 120 -2.32 1.63 -11.58
C GLN A 120 -0.96 1.42 -10.90
N CYS A 121 -0.71 2.09 -9.77
CA CYS A 121 0.51 1.91 -8.99
C CYS A 121 0.59 0.53 -8.32
N VAL A 122 -0.57 -0.05 -7.94
CA VAL A 122 -0.65 -1.43 -7.41
C VAL A 122 -0.20 -2.43 -8.46
N ALA A 123 -0.75 -2.32 -9.69
CA ALA A 123 -0.39 -3.19 -10.81
C ALA A 123 1.07 -3.02 -11.26
N ALA A 124 1.60 -1.78 -11.21
CA ALA A 124 2.97 -1.46 -11.62
C ALA A 124 4.04 -1.90 -10.61
N CYS A 125 3.68 -2.27 -9.38
CA CYS A 125 4.65 -2.63 -8.35
C CYS A 125 5.04 -4.12 -8.46
N PRO A 126 6.28 -4.49 -8.90
CA PRO A 126 6.66 -5.88 -9.06
C PRO A 126 6.87 -6.63 -7.73
N ARG A 127 6.91 -5.89 -6.61
CA ARG A 127 7.00 -6.46 -5.25
C ARG A 127 5.67 -6.45 -4.50
N HIS A 128 4.57 -6.07 -5.15
CA HIS A 128 3.22 -6.02 -4.58
C HIS A 128 3.15 -5.29 -3.23
N LEU A 129 3.87 -4.17 -3.13
CA LEU A 129 3.98 -3.36 -1.91
C LEU A 129 2.86 -2.35 -1.73
N ILE A 130 2.06 -2.14 -2.76
CA ILE A 130 1.04 -1.11 -2.78
C ILE A 130 -0.32 -1.78 -2.71
N GLU A 131 -1.13 -1.36 -1.77
CA GLU A 131 -2.51 -1.82 -1.62
C GLU A 131 -3.46 -0.64 -1.52
N LEU A 132 -4.73 -0.87 -1.78
CA LEU A 132 -5.79 0.12 -1.54
C LEU A 132 -6.32 -0.05 -0.14
N VAL A 133 -6.32 1.03 0.63
CA VAL A 133 -6.79 1.07 2.02
C VAL A 133 -7.87 2.13 2.18
N PRO A 134 -8.75 2.02 3.18
CA PRO A 134 -9.72 3.06 3.48
C PRO A 134 -9.01 4.40 3.77
N TYR A 135 -9.48 5.49 3.16
CA TYR A 135 -8.94 6.83 3.39
C TYR A 135 -8.93 7.22 4.87
N LYS A 136 -9.96 6.78 5.61
CA LYS A 136 -10.14 7.04 7.04
C LYS A 136 -9.26 6.16 7.94
N ALA A 137 -8.55 5.17 7.38
CA ALA A 137 -7.70 4.29 8.18
C ALA A 137 -6.61 5.10 8.88
N LYS A 138 -6.63 5.10 10.22
CA LYS A 138 -5.71 5.86 11.07
C LYS A 138 -4.38 5.12 11.27
N HIS A 139 -4.43 3.79 11.30
CA HIS A 139 -3.26 2.94 11.53
C HIS A 139 -3.02 1.99 10.36
N LEU A 140 -1.78 1.96 9.89
CA LEU A 140 -1.36 1.22 8.70
C LEU A 140 -0.02 0.55 8.98
N VAL A 141 0.18 -0.69 8.53
CA VAL A 141 1.44 -1.40 8.72
C VAL A 141 2.39 -1.12 7.56
N GLN A 142 3.49 -0.42 7.82
CA GLN A 142 4.49 -0.05 6.80
C GLN A 142 5.59 -1.09 6.64
N CYS A 143 5.25 -2.36 6.53
CA CYS A 143 6.18 -3.45 6.24
C CYS A 143 5.47 -4.57 5.50
N ASN A 144 6.21 -5.24 4.61
CA ASN A 144 5.76 -6.41 3.87
C ASN A 144 6.79 -7.55 3.93
N SER A 145 7.72 -7.52 4.88
CA SER A 145 8.74 -8.55 5.00
C SER A 145 8.18 -9.78 5.71
N HIS A 146 8.33 -10.94 5.06
CA HIS A 146 7.98 -12.24 5.62
C HIS A 146 9.19 -12.96 6.25
N ASP A 147 10.35 -12.29 6.32
CA ASP A 147 11.54 -12.82 7.00
C ASP A 147 11.30 -12.96 8.51
N LYS A 148 12.07 -13.84 9.14
CA LYS A 148 12.10 -13.95 10.60
C LYS A 148 12.67 -12.68 11.22
N GLY A 149 12.19 -12.28 12.40
CA GLY A 149 12.57 -11.02 13.04
C GLY A 149 14.08 -10.78 13.20
N ALA A 150 14.87 -11.83 13.43
CA ALA A 150 16.33 -11.73 13.50
C ALA A 150 16.95 -11.32 12.14
N ASP A 151 16.40 -11.82 11.04
CA ASP A 151 16.90 -11.51 9.69
C ASP A 151 16.40 -10.14 9.23
N VAL A 152 15.18 -9.75 9.63
CA VAL A 152 14.67 -8.38 9.40
C VAL A 152 15.59 -7.36 10.04
N LYS A 153 15.99 -7.54 11.30
CA LYS A 153 16.88 -6.60 12.02
C LYS A 153 18.25 -6.43 11.36
N LYS A 154 18.77 -7.44 10.66
CA LYS A 154 20.03 -7.34 9.90
C LYS A 154 19.89 -6.53 8.62
N LYS A 155 18.67 -6.45 8.07
CA LYS A 155 18.38 -5.89 6.76
C LYS A 155 17.71 -4.51 6.82
N CYS A 156 16.94 -4.23 7.87
CA CYS A 156 16.11 -3.03 7.96
C CYS A 156 15.74 -2.71 9.42
N ASP A 157 16.10 -1.52 9.90
CA ASP A 157 15.81 -1.07 11.26
C ASP A 157 14.31 -0.72 11.46
N ALA A 158 13.60 -0.46 10.38
CA ALA A 158 12.17 -0.11 10.40
C ALA A 158 11.25 -1.29 10.07
N GLY A 159 11.75 -2.53 10.03
CA GLY A 159 10.98 -3.71 9.64
C GLY A 159 10.13 -4.29 10.76
N CYS A 160 9.03 -4.98 10.39
CA CYS A 160 8.26 -5.78 11.32
C CYS A 160 9.05 -7.03 11.73
N ILE A 161 9.28 -7.20 13.02
CA ILE A 161 10.06 -8.34 13.56
C ILE A 161 9.20 -9.55 13.96
N GLY A 162 7.90 -9.52 13.67
CA GLY A 162 6.99 -10.64 13.97
C GLY A 162 6.77 -10.90 15.46
N CYS A 163 6.95 -9.90 16.33
CA CYS A 163 6.92 -10.07 17.79
C CYS A 163 5.53 -10.29 18.39
N THR A 164 4.46 -10.20 17.63
CA THR A 164 3.06 -10.40 18.02
C THR A 164 2.52 -9.47 19.11
N LEU A 165 3.27 -8.47 19.56
CA LEU A 165 2.81 -7.55 20.62
C LEU A 165 1.56 -6.76 20.20
N CYS A 166 1.48 -6.37 18.92
CA CYS A 166 0.33 -5.64 18.38
C CYS A 166 -0.96 -6.47 18.39
N THR A 167 -0.88 -7.78 18.11
CA THR A 167 -2.06 -8.67 18.13
C THR A 167 -2.59 -8.85 19.55
N LYS A 168 -1.69 -8.98 20.54
CA LYS A 168 -2.07 -9.12 21.95
C LYS A 168 -2.72 -7.85 22.53
N GLN A 169 -2.47 -6.69 21.94
CA GLN A 169 -3.02 -5.41 22.40
C GLN A 169 -4.34 -5.05 21.72
N CYS A 170 -4.74 -5.77 20.68
CA CYS A 170 -5.96 -5.48 19.94
C CYS A 170 -7.16 -6.16 20.58
N GLU A 171 -8.03 -5.35 21.20
CA GLU A 171 -9.29 -5.83 21.81
C GLU A 171 -10.37 -6.18 20.78
N PHE A 172 -10.19 -5.74 19.53
CA PHE A 172 -11.18 -5.91 18.45
C PHE A 172 -10.81 -7.04 17.48
N ASP A 173 -9.75 -7.79 17.76
CA ASP A 173 -9.21 -8.82 16.86
C ASP A 173 -9.05 -8.33 15.40
N ALA A 174 -8.66 -7.05 15.27
CA ALA A 174 -8.50 -6.38 13.99
C ALA A 174 -7.08 -6.49 13.42
N ILE A 175 -6.12 -7.02 14.17
CA ILE A 175 -4.74 -7.18 13.73
C ILE A 175 -4.27 -8.60 13.97
N HIS A 176 -3.74 -9.24 12.95
CA HIS A 176 -3.24 -10.60 12.99
C HIS A 176 -1.86 -10.69 12.33
N MET A 177 -1.19 -11.83 12.47
CA MET A 177 0.08 -12.10 11.82
C MET A 177 -0.15 -12.94 10.56
N ASP A 178 0.41 -12.48 9.45
CA ASP A 178 0.50 -13.24 8.22
C ASP A 178 1.98 -13.41 7.86
N ASN A 179 2.47 -14.66 7.86
CA ASN A 179 3.86 -14.99 7.48
C ASN A 179 4.90 -14.02 8.09
N ASN A 180 4.90 -13.84 9.42
CA ASN A 180 5.79 -12.96 10.21
C ASN A 180 5.56 -11.44 10.06
N VAL A 181 4.59 -10.97 9.31
CA VAL A 181 4.24 -9.55 9.23
C VAL A 181 2.83 -9.31 9.80
N ALA A 182 2.65 -8.17 10.48
CA ALA A 182 1.35 -7.78 10.99
C ALA A 182 0.46 -7.27 9.86
N VAL A 183 -0.81 -7.66 9.87
CA VAL A 183 -1.83 -7.22 8.91
C VAL A 183 -3.04 -6.71 9.68
N ILE A 184 -3.62 -5.59 9.25
CA ILE A 184 -4.80 -4.98 9.87
C ILE A 184 -6.03 -5.27 9.02
N ASP A 185 -7.06 -5.81 9.64
CA ASP A 185 -8.41 -5.89 9.08
C ASP A 185 -9.12 -4.55 9.32
N TYR A 186 -9.21 -3.75 8.27
CA TYR A 186 -9.81 -2.42 8.34
C TYR A 186 -11.32 -2.42 8.62
N ALA A 187 -12.01 -3.53 8.36
CA ALA A 187 -13.43 -3.65 8.69
C ALA A 187 -13.67 -3.75 10.21
N LYS A 188 -12.70 -4.31 10.95
CA LYS A 188 -12.77 -4.45 12.41
C LYS A 188 -12.01 -3.34 13.15
N CYS A 189 -11.09 -2.64 12.49
CA CYS A 189 -10.21 -1.68 13.13
C CYS A 189 -10.95 -0.40 13.51
N THR A 190 -10.97 -0.08 14.81
CA THR A 190 -11.57 1.16 15.33
C THR A 190 -10.62 2.36 15.35
N GLY A 191 -9.34 2.16 15.01
CA GLY A 191 -8.33 3.23 15.02
C GLY A 191 -7.90 3.69 16.41
N CYS A 192 -7.93 2.82 17.42
CA CYS A 192 -7.62 3.16 18.82
C CYS A 192 -6.13 3.41 19.12
N GLY A 193 -5.19 2.97 18.24
CA GLY A 193 -3.76 3.23 18.34
C GLY A 193 -2.95 2.32 19.29
N LYS A 194 -3.57 1.48 20.11
CA LYS A 194 -2.87 0.60 21.07
C LYS A 194 -1.78 -0.26 20.43
N CYS A 195 -2.03 -0.77 19.23
CA CYS A 195 -1.06 -1.58 18.47
C CYS A 195 0.15 -0.77 17.99
N ALA A 196 -0.03 0.50 17.63
CA ALA A 196 1.04 1.40 17.20
C ALA A 196 1.94 1.79 18.38
N GLU A 197 1.36 2.13 19.52
CA GLU A 197 2.09 2.48 20.76
C GLU A 197 3.00 1.35 21.24
N LYS A 198 2.52 0.11 21.18
CA LYS A 198 3.27 -1.08 21.64
C LYS A 198 4.22 -1.64 20.59
N CYS A 199 4.25 -1.12 19.38
CA CYS A 199 5.13 -1.61 18.33
C CYS A 199 6.59 -1.19 18.59
N PRO A 200 7.52 -2.13 18.87
CA PRO A 200 8.92 -1.78 19.16
C PRO A 200 9.67 -1.24 17.93
N SER A 201 9.29 -1.68 16.74
CA SER A 201 9.86 -1.20 15.47
C SER A 201 9.14 0.04 14.92
N LYS A 202 8.09 0.52 15.59
CA LYS A 202 7.27 1.67 15.16
C LYS A 202 6.88 1.58 13.67
N VAL A 203 6.56 0.36 13.23
CA VAL A 203 6.19 0.05 11.85
C VAL A 203 4.69 0.26 11.58
N ILE A 204 3.89 0.40 12.63
CA ILE A 204 2.48 0.77 12.58
C ILE A 204 2.40 2.28 12.75
N LEU A 205 1.81 2.97 11.76
CA LEU A 205 1.55 4.41 11.81
C LEU A 205 0.37 4.70 12.70
#